data_1db41f87518cfcbacf61241bb5bc9b7f
#
_entry.id   1db41f87518cfcbacf61241bb5bc9b7f
#
_cell.length_a   1.000
_cell.length_b   1.000
_cell.length_c   1.000
_cell.angle_alpha   90.00
_cell.angle_beta   90.00
_cell.angle_gamma   90.00
#
_symmetry.space_group_name_H-M   'P 1'
#
loop_
_entity.id
_entity.type
_entity.pdbx_description
1 polymer ?
#
loop_
_entity_poly.entity_id
_entity_poly.type
_entity_poly.pdbx_seq_one_letter_code
_entity_poly.pdbx_strand_id
1 'polypeptide(L)'
;MSGIEYIHKSGICHRDLKPENLLLDFDKTLKIVDFGLSNVYEPPDGLLKTACGSPCYAAPEMIAGKKYLGLKSDIWSSGVVLYAMVCGFLPFEDPKTSNLYKKIMAGEFKIPRFLSTDCSHFISKIL
;
A
#
# COMPACT_ATOMS: atom_id res chain seq x y z
N MET A 1 -0.64 -2.86 -11.34
CA MET A 1 -1.09 -4.12 -10.69
C MET A 1 -0.36 -5.35 -11.23
N SER A 2 -0.13 -5.53 -12.54
CA SER A 2 0.61 -6.70 -13.10
C SER A 2 1.99 -6.93 -12.49
N GLY A 3 2.77 -5.87 -12.21
CA GLY A 3 4.06 -5.98 -11.54
C GLY A 3 3.95 -6.53 -10.10
N ILE A 4 2.94 -6.09 -9.34
CA ILE A 4 2.65 -6.60 -7.99
C ILE A 4 2.25 -8.08 -8.06
N GLU A 5 1.38 -8.42 -9.00
CA GLU A 5 1.00 -9.82 -9.22
C GLU A 5 2.19 -10.73 -9.51
N TYR A 6 3.12 -10.24 -10.35
CA TYR A 6 4.33 -10.99 -10.70
C TYR A 6 5.21 -11.26 -9.48
N ILE A 7 5.55 -10.23 -8.67
CA ILE A 7 6.38 -10.42 -7.49
C ILE A 7 5.68 -11.31 -6.44
N HIS A 8 4.36 -11.18 -6.28
CA HIS A 8 3.58 -12.01 -5.36
C HIS A 8 3.54 -13.48 -5.82
N LYS A 9 3.37 -13.76 -7.11
CA LYS A 9 3.47 -15.13 -7.67
C LYS A 9 4.87 -15.73 -7.49
N SER A 10 5.90 -14.89 -7.42
CA SER A 10 7.28 -15.30 -7.12
C SER A 10 7.56 -15.46 -5.62
N GLY A 11 6.53 -15.36 -4.76
CA GLY A 11 6.68 -15.48 -3.32
C GLY A 11 7.31 -14.27 -2.64
N ILE A 12 7.32 -13.11 -3.28
CA ILE A 12 7.96 -11.89 -2.78
C ILE A 12 6.90 -10.85 -2.44
N CYS A 13 7.00 -10.22 -1.26
CA CYS A 13 6.28 -9.01 -0.91
C CYS A 13 7.25 -7.81 -0.82
N HIS A 14 6.82 -6.67 -1.35
CA HIS A 14 7.65 -5.47 -1.48
C HIS A 14 7.77 -4.71 -0.16
N ARG A 15 6.65 -4.48 0.54
CA ARG A 15 6.50 -3.83 1.86
C ARG A 15 6.80 -2.33 1.94
N ASP A 16 7.17 -1.68 0.84
CA ASP A 16 7.39 -0.22 0.77
C ASP A 16 6.90 0.36 -0.57
N LEU A 17 5.69 -0.04 -0.98
CA LEU A 17 5.07 0.52 -2.19
C LEU A 17 4.63 1.97 -1.91
N LYS A 18 5.22 2.90 -2.67
CA LYS A 18 4.96 4.34 -2.62
C LYS A 18 5.37 4.97 -3.95
N PRO A 19 4.95 6.20 -4.28
CA PRO A 19 5.29 6.84 -5.54
C PRO A 19 6.79 6.92 -5.83
N GLU A 20 7.61 7.12 -4.80
CA GLU A 20 9.08 7.22 -4.93
C GLU A 20 9.72 5.91 -5.44
N ASN A 21 9.05 4.77 -5.23
CA ASN A 21 9.48 3.44 -5.66
C ASN A 21 8.76 2.97 -6.94
N LEU A 22 8.06 3.88 -7.62
CA LEU A 22 7.36 3.65 -8.87
C LEU A 22 7.92 4.60 -9.94
N LEU A 23 8.80 4.09 -10.78
CA LEU A 23 9.48 4.88 -11.80
C LEU A 23 8.87 4.61 -13.18
N LEU A 24 8.94 5.61 -14.05
CA LEU A 24 8.60 5.46 -15.47
C LEU A 24 9.89 5.37 -16.29
N ASP A 25 9.98 4.40 -17.16
CA ASP A 25 11.04 4.35 -18.17
C ASP A 25 10.75 5.31 -19.35
N PHE A 26 11.64 5.33 -20.34
CA PHE A 26 11.53 6.19 -21.52
C PHE A 26 10.24 5.92 -22.32
N ASP A 27 9.76 4.67 -22.31
CA ASP A 27 8.52 4.26 -22.98
C ASP A 27 7.27 4.47 -22.10
N LYS A 28 7.43 5.17 -20.97
CA LYS A 28 6.39 5.40 -19.95
C LYS A 28 5.85 4.10 -19.34
N THR A 29 6.64 3.03 -19.39
CA THR A 29 6.31 1.79 -18.68
C THR A 29 6.68 1.93 -17.21
N LEU A 30 5.72 1.64 -16.32
CA LEU A 30 5.91 1.72 -14.87
C LEU A 30 6.78 0.56 -14.39
N LYS A 31 7.82 0.88 -13.64
CA LYS A 31 8.73 -0.07 -12.99
C LYS A 31 8.64 0.07 -11.47
N ILE A 32 8.54 -1.06 -10.79
CA ILE A 32 8.65 -1.13 -9.32
C ILE A 32 10.12 -1.30 -8.99
N VAL A 33 10.63 -0.45 -8.11
CA VAL A 33 12.05 -0.43 -7.70
C VAL A 33 12.19 -0.44 -6.18
N ASP A 34 13.42 -0.57 -5.69
CA ASP A 34 13.77 -0.57 -4.26
C ASP A 34 13.14 -1.72 -3.46
N PHE A 35 13.72 -2.89 -3.62
CA PHE A 35 13.37 -4.10 -2.87
C PHE A 35 14.14 -4.23 -1.52
N GLY A 36 14.73 -3.14 -1.01
CA GLY A 36 15.53 -3.13 0.21
C GLY A 36 14.77 -3.56 1.47
N LEU A 37 13.45 -3.40 1.49
CA LEU A 37 12.57 -3.86 2.56
C LEU A 37 11.76 -5.12 2.20
N SER A 38 11.98 -5.69 1.02
CA SER A 38 11.24 -6.86 0.57
C SER A 38 11.50 -8.09 1.44
N ASN A 39 10.58 -9.03 1.41
CA ASN A 39 10.74 -10.31 2.08
C ASN A 39 10.13 -11.44 1.26
N VAL A 40 10.70 -12.63 1.43
CA VAL A 40 10.16 -13.84 0.84
C VAL A 40 9.01 -14.34 1.71
N TYR A 41 7.93 -14.71 1.05
CA TYR A 41 6.75 -15.29 1.67
C TYR A 41 6.87 -16.81 1.61
N GLU A 42 7.09 -17.46 2.74
CA GLU A 42 7.21 -18.92 2.83
C GLU A 42 5.98 -19.54 3.51
N PRO A 43 5.28 -20.48 2.84
CA PRO A 43 4.27 -21.31 3.50
C PRO A 43 4.89 -22.16 4.62
N PRO A 44 4.11 -22.58 5.66
CA PRO A 44 2.65 -22.51 5.71
C PRO A 44 2.08 -21.20 6.25
N ASP A 45 2.82 -20.42 7.04
CA ASP A 45 2.23 -19.27 7.72
C ASP A 45 2.42 -17.95 6.95
N GLY A 46 3.56 -17.79 6.26
CA GLY A 46 3.88 -16.59 5.46
C GLY A 46 3.73 -15.26 6.21
N LEU A 47 3.64 -15.31 7.55
CA LEU A 47 3.35 -14.16 8.39
C LEU A 47 4.62 -13.39 8.74
N LEU A 48 4.59 -12.09 8.47
CA LEU A 48 5.65 -11.17 8.82
C LEU A 48 5.31 -10.44 10.13
N LYS A 49 6.34 -10.00 10.85
CA LYS A 49 6.16 -9.28 12.12
C LYS A 49 6.79 -7.89 12.10
N THR A 50 7.78 -7.67 11.24
CA THR A 50 8.52 -6.40 11.20
C THR A 50 7.70 -5.33 10.51
N ALA A 51 7.29 -4.31 11.26
CA ALA A 51 6.74 -3.09 10.69
C ALA A 51 7.87 -2.32 9.98
N CYS A 52 7.65 -1.96 8.73
CA CYS A 52 8.62 -1.23 7.91
C CYS A 52 7.88 -0.41 6.85
N GLY A 53 8.62 0.39 6.07
CA GLY A 53 8.07 1.23 5.03
C GLY A 53 7.60 2.60 5.52
N SER A 54 6.96 3.34 4.64
CA SER A 54 6.53 4.71 4.87
C SER A 54 5.17 4.75 5.56
N PRO A 55 5.02 5.42 6.73
CA PRO A 55 3.83 5.33 7.57
C PRO A 55 2.50 5.63 6.86
N CYS A 56 2.47 6.63 5.96
CA CYS A 56 1.24 7.01 5.25
C CYS A 56 0.73 5.94 4.28
N TYR A 57 1.59 5.00 3.87
CA TYR A 57 1.27 3.90 2.95
C TYR A 57 1.14 2.56 3.66
N ALA A 58 1.50 2.49 4.96
CA ALA A 58 1.50 1.25 5.72
C ALA A 58 0.09 0.76 6.01
N ALA A 59 -0.12 -0.55 5.90
CA ALA A 59 -1.40 -1.17 6.20
C ALA A 59 -1.70 -1.18 7.71
N PRO A 60 -2.99 -1.18 8.13
CA PRO A 60 -3.39 -1.15 9.53
C PRO A 60 -2.75 -2.26 10.37
N GLU A 61 -2.66 -3.47 9.83
CA GLU A 61 -2.07 -4.62 10.51
C GLU A 61 -0.56 -4.46 10.76
N MET A 62 0.15 -3.74 9.86
CA MET A 62 1.57 -3.41 10.07
C MET A 62 1.73 -2.42 11.23
N ILE A 63 0.89 -1.38 11.25
CA ILE A 63 0.89 -0.34 12.30
C ILE A 63 0.51 -0.95 13.65
N ALA A 64 -0.42 -1.90 13.67
CA ALA A 64 -0.84 -2.60 14.89
C ALA A 64 0.27 -3.47 15.52
N GLY A 65 1.41 -3.67 14.84
CA GLY A 65 2.50 -4.52 15.32
C GLY A 65 2.12 -6.01 15.43
N LYS A 66 1.05 -6.42 14.77
CA LYS A 66 0.61 -7.82 14.71
C LYS A 66 1.37 -8.58 13.61
N LYS A 67 1.30 -9.89 13.64
CA LYS A 67 1.71 -10.71 12.50
C LYS A 67 0.78 -10.41 11.32
N TYR A 68 1.33 -10.23 10.12
CA TYR A 68 0.56 -9.85 8.94
C TYR A 68 1.01 -10.58 7.67
N LEU A 69 0.13 -10.63 6.68
CA LEU A 69 0.43 -11.14 5.35
C LEU A 69 1.00 -10.02 4.48
N GLY A 70 2.28 -10.12 4.12
CA GLY A 70 2.97 -9.09 3.30
C GLY A 70 2.26 -8.79 1.98
N LEU A 71 1.69 -9.82 1.34
CA LEU A 71 0.91 -9.66 0.11
C LEU A 71 -0.31 -8.74 0.29
N LYS A 72 -1.03 -8.86 1.41
CA LYS A 72 -2.19 -8.01 1.72
C LYS A 72 -1.77 -6.57 2.00
N SER A 73 -0.66 -6.40 2.70
CA SER A 73 -0.07 -5.10 2.97
C SER A 73 0.33 -4.36 1.68
N ASP A 74 0.93 -5.05 0.70
CA ASP A 74 1.25 -4.46 -0.61
C ASP A 74 -0.02 -4.01 -1.37
N ILE A 75 -1.10 -4.77 -1.28
CA ILE A 75 -2.39 -4.38 -1.89
C ILE A 75 -2.92 -3.11 -1.23
N TRP A 76 -2.91 -3.02 0.11
CA TRP A 76 -3.28 -1.79 0.80
C TRP A 76 -2.45 -0.59 0.33
N SER A 77 -1.11 -0.72 0.35
CA SER A 77 -0.19 0.35 -0.09
C SER A 77 -0.46 0.78 -1.54
N SER A 78 -0.76 -0.18 -2.43
CA SER A 78 -1.15 0.13 -3.82
C SER A 78 -2.47 0.90 -3.91
N GLY A 79 -3.42 0.63 -3.01
CA GLY A 79 -4.67 1.37 -2.88
C GLY A 79 -4.43 2.82 -2.46
N VAL A 80 -3.53 3.05 -1.49
CA VAL A 80 -3.13 4.39 -1.07
C VAL A 80 -2.47 5.17 -2.21
N VAL A 81 -1.58 4.51 -2.98
CA VAL A 81 -0.95 5.10 -4.17
C VAL A 81 -2.01 5.46 -5.21
N LEU A 82 -2.94 4.55 -5.52
CA LEU A 82 -4.03 4.82 -6.46
C LEU A 82 -4.86 6.02 -6.01
N TYR A 83 -5.25 6.05 -4.73
CA TYR A 83 -6.00 7.18 -4.18
C TYR A 83 -5.24 8.50 -4.38
N ALA A 84 -3.95 8.54 -4.04
CA ALA A 84 -3.11 9.73 -4.22
C ALA A 84 -3.02 10.15 -5.69
N MET A 85 -2.91 9.20 -6.62
CA MET A 85 -2.86 9.47 -8.07
C MET A 85 -4.15 10.11 -8.60
N VAL A 86 -5.32 9.65 -8.15
CA VAL A 86 -6.61 10.13 -8.67
C VAL A 86 -7.15 11.33 -7.89
N CYS A 87 -6.71 11.53 -6.65
CA CYS A 87 -7.19 12.63 -5.79
C CYS A 87 -6.20 13.81 -5.70
N GLY A 88 -4.90 13.56 -5.86
CA GLY A 88 -3.85 14.57 -5.67
C GLY A 88 -3.42 14.78 -4.22
N PHE A 89 -3.96 14.00 -3.27
CA PHE A 89 -3.61 14.02 -1.84
C PHE A 89 -3.78 12.62 -1.23
N LEU A 90 -3.24 12.40 -0.04
CA LEU A 90 -3.29 11.09 0.63
C LEU A 90 -4.66 10.84 1.32
N PRO A 91 -5.12 9.57 1.39
CA PRO A 91 -6.34 9.23 2.11
C PRO A 91 -6.19 9.43 3.63
N PHE A 92 -4.99 9.22 4.15
CA PHE A 92 -4.65 9.36 5.56
C PHE A 92 -3.46 10.29 5.71
N GLU A 93 -3.66 11.40 6.40
CA GLU A 93 -2.63 12.40 6.67
C GLU A 93 -2.88 13.08 8.00
N ASP A 94 -1.82 13.28 8.77
CA ASP A 94 -1.85 14.05 10.02
C ASP A 94 -0.43 14.47 10.41
N PRO A 95 -0.22 15.71 10.89
CA PRO A 95 1.10 16.17 11.38
C PRO A 95 1.63 15.33 12.55
N LYS A 96 0.72 14.76 13.36
CA LYS A 96 1.08 13.89 14.49
C LYS A 96 0.96 12.43 14.09
N THR A 97 2.06 11.70 14.12
CA THR A 97 2.11 10.26 13.79
C THR A 97 1.08 9.43 14.54
N SER A 98 0.86 9.74 15.83
CA SER A 98 -0.15 9.02 16.64
C SER A 98 -1.58 9.19 16.12
N ASN A 99 -1.93 10.37 15.59
CA ASN A 99 -3.24 10.61 14.98
C ASN A 99 -3.34 9.95 13.61
N LEU A 100 -2.26 10.03 12.80
CA LEU A 100 -2.18 9.31 11.52
C LEU A 100 -2.47 7.82 11.71
N TYR A 101 -1.82 7.19 12.69
CA TYR A 101 -2.03 5.77 12.98
C TYR A 101 -3.47 5.46 13.40
N LYS A 102 -4.10 6.33 14.19
CA LYS A 102 -5.52 6.17 14.54
C LYS A 102 -6.43 6.22 13.32
N LYS A 103 -6.20 7.16 12.40
CA LYS A 103 -6.96 7.28 11.14
C LYS A 103 -6.82 6.03 10.27
N ILE A 104 -5.57 5.55 10.09
CA ILE A 104 -5.29 4.34 9.31
C ILE A 104 -5.97 3.12 9.95
N MET A 105 -5.84 2.97 11.27
CA MET A 105 -6.44 1.85 12.01
C MET A 105 -7.97 1.86 11.97
N ALA A 106 -8.59 3.04 11.90
CA ALA A 106 -10.03 3.19 11.76
C ALA A 106 -10.51 2.96 10.32
N GLY A 107 -9.62 3.05 9.32
CA GLY A 107 -10.00 2.96 7.90
C GLY A 107 -10.90 4.11 7.46
N GLU A 108 -10.88 5.23 8.18
CA GLU A 108 -11.75 6.38 7.91
C GLU A 108 -11.09 7.35 6.94
N PHE A 109 -11.49 7.33 5.68
CA PHE A 109 -11.04 8.27 4.66
C PHE A 109 -12.24 8.80 3.86
N LYS A 110 -12.03 9.92 3.16
CA LYS A 110 -13.08 10.57 2.36
C LYS A 110 -12.96 10.17 0.90
N ILE A 111 -14.06 9.81 0.27
CA ILE A 111 -14.14 9.65 -1.18
C ILE A 111 -14.60 10.98 -1.79
N PRO A 112 -13.75 11.66 -2.59
CA PRO A 112 -14.14 12.90 -3.25
C PRO A 112 -15.24 12.67 -4.29
N ARG A 113 -16.19 13.64 -4.37
CA ARG A 113 -17.35 13.53 -5.27
C ARG A 113 -17.02 13.58 -6.76
N PHE A 114 -15.80 14.00 -7.12
CA PHE A 114 -15.37 14.06 -8.52
C PHE A 114 -14.88 12.71 -9.07
N LEU A 115 -14.69 11.70 -8.21
CA LEU A 115 -14.32 10.37 -8.66
C LEU A 115 -15.52 9.66 -9.27
N SER A 116 -15.26 8.83 -10.30
CA SER A 116 -16.30 7.94 -10.85
C SER A 116 -16.76 6.92 -9.81
N THR A 117 -17.97 6.43 -9.97
CA THR A 117 -18.54 5.39 -9.09
C THR A 117 -17.65 4.14 -9.04
N ASP A 118 -17.13 3.70 -10.19
CA ASP A 118 -16.27 2.52 -10.28
C ASP A 118 -14.95 2.71 -9.56
N CYS A 119 -14.31 3.88 -9.72
CA CYS A 119 -13.07 4.23 -9.03
C CYS A 119 -13.29 4.28 -7.52
N SER A 120 -14.35 4.95 -7.07
CA SER A 120 -14.74 5.05 -5.67
C SER A 120 -14.98 3.67 -5.05
N HIS A 121 -15.73 2.81 -5.75
CA HIS A 121 -16.02 1.45 -5.32
C HIS A 121 -14.75 0.59 -5.23
N PHE A 122 -13.87 0.70 -6.23
CA PHE A 122 -12.62 -0.05 -6.26
C PHE A 122 -11.70 0.34 -5.10
N ILE A 123 -11.51 1.64 -4.86
CA ILE A 123 -10.70 2.15 -3.73
C ILE A 123 -11.28 1.68 -2.39
N SER A 124 -12.60 1.81 -2.20
CA SER A 124 -13.27 1.39 -0.96
C SER A 124 -13.22 -0.11 -0.68
N LYS A 125 -12.88 -0.93 -1.68
CA LYS A 125 -12.66 -2.38 -1.49
C LYS A 125 -11.23 -2.71 -1.11
N ILE A 126 -10.29 -1.80 -1.33
CA ILE A 126 -8.88 -2.01 -1.02
C ILE A 126 -8.55 -1.42 0.34
N LEU A 127 -9.06 -0.22 0.60
CA LEU A 127 -8.88 0.53 1.84
C LEU A 127 -10.09 0.40 2.76
#